data_5dd917bb9189a1ae6fa33a2a3d8fa025
#
_entry.id   5dd917bb9189a1ae6fa33a2a3d8fa025
#
_cell.length_a   1.000
_cell.length_b   1.000
_cell.length_c   1.000
_cell.angle_alpha   90.00
_cell.angle_beta   90.00
_cell.angle_gamma   90.00
#
_symmetry.space_group_name_H-M   'P 1'
#
loop_
_entity.id
_entity.type
_entity.pdbx_description
1 polymer ?
#
loop_
_entity_poly.entity_id
_entity_poly.type
_entity_poly.pdbx_seq_one_letter_code
_entity_poly.pdbx_strand_id
1 'polypeptide(L)'
;MTKKKMEMDIVNPNCAGIDVGSKSHYVAVGQALEDVKEFGVYADDLTAICMHFKEYGITSVAMESTGNYWQNLYVELQRHGMEVTLCNGKFTKHAKGKKTDVKDCRWIQKLHALGLLTSSFLPDHTTEQLRTYCRQRTNMIGLAAEASNKMQKYLKLLNFRLDVVVNDICGLTGLSIIADICKGNLDPEKLAALRHGNCRKSQEEIAKALKGNNRTDFLFGLKQEYESYLFYQKKIEDCDKQINTFLKNQINTDPEKKN
;
A
#
# COMPACT_ATOMS: atom_id res chain seq x y z
N MET A 1 37.03 -24.21 35.05
CA MET A 1 36.98 -22.86 34.44
C MET A 1 35.57 -22.37 34.48
N THR A 2 35.23 -21.49 35.40
CA THR A 2 33.90 -20.86 35.52
C THR A 2 33.72 -19.88 34.34
N LYS A 3 32.79 -20.16 33.45
CA LYS A 3 32.43 -19.21 32.35
C LYS A 3 31.94 -17.92 33.01
N LYS A 4 32.74 -16.87 32.92
CA LYS A 4 32.34 -15.52 33.34
C LYS A 4 31.10 -15.13 32.48
N LYS A 5 29.95 -15.00 33.12
CA LYS A 5 28.71 -14.55 32.46
C LYS A 5 28.97 -13.10 32.04
N MET A 6 28.97 -12.84 30.75
CA MET A 6 29.12 -11.49 30.23
C MET A 6 27.80 -10.78 30.55
N GLU A 7 27.76 -9.91 31.53
CA GLU A 7 26.63 -9.03 31.82
C GLU A 7 26.71 -7.85 30.85
N MET A 8 25.63 -7.63 30.10
CA MET A 8 25.48 -6.46 29.24
C MET A 8 24.87 -5.36 30.08
N ASP A 9 25.37 -4.16 29.92
CA ASP A 9 24.80 -2.97 30.57
C ASP A 9 23.43 -2.64 30.04
N ILE A 10 22.53 -2.23 30.91
CA ILE A 10 21.18 -1.76 30.54
C ILE A 10 21.31 -0.33 30.01
N VAL A 11 20.95 -0.12 28.75
CA VAL A 11 20.99 1.19 28.09
C VAL A 11 19.67 1.93 28.29
N ASN A 12 18.53 1.23 28.22
CA ASN A 12 17.20 1.78 28.41
C ASN A 12 16.54 1.14 29.63
N PRO A 13 16.70 1.68 30.85
CA PRO A 13 16.20 1.05 32.08
C PRO A 13 14.68 1.08 32.21
N ASN A 14 14.01 2.15 31.75
CA ASN A 14 12.56 2.37 31.85
C ASN A 14 11.88 2.07 30.51
N CYS A 15 11.99 0.83 30.06
CA CYS A 15 11.53 0.46 28.73
C CYS A 15 10.56 -0.70 28.71
N ALA A 16 9.66 -0.70 27.72
CA ALA A 16 8.73 -1.78 27.44
C ALA A 16 8.96 -2.38 26.04
N GLY A 17 8.47 -3.60 25.86
CA GLY A 17 8.42 -4.27 24.57
C GLY A 17 6.98 -4.67 24.23
N ILE A 18 6.59 -4.49 22.99
CA ILE A 18 5.25 -4.84 22.51
C ILE A 18 5.36 -5.82 21.35
N ASP A 19 4.68 -6.94 21.44
CA ASP A 19 4.33 -7.79 20.32
C ASP A 19 2.96 -7.37 19.78
N VAL A 20 2.96 -6.86 18.55
CA VAL A 20 1.79 -6.22 17.93
C VAL A 20 1.05 -7.26 17.11
N GLY A 21 -0.13 -7.66 17.57
CA GLY A 21 -1.01 -8.60 16.89
C GLY A 21 -2.24 -7.95 16.25
N SER A 22 -2.95 -8.72 15.45
CA SER A 22 -4.17 -8.29 14.76
C SER A 22 -5.42 -8.26 15.65
N LYS A 23 -5.40 -9.00 16.76
CA LYS A 23 -6.55 -9.13 17.68
C LYS A 23 -6.24 -8.66 19.10
N SER A 24 -4.98 -8.71 19.48
CA SER A 24 -4.49 -8.24 20.76
C SER A 24 -3.02 -7.83 20.67
N HIS A 25 -2.58 -7.02 21.63
CA HIS A 25 -1.20 -6.60 21.83
C HIS A 25 -0.69 -7.18 23.14
N TYR A 26 0.47 -7.85 23.10
CA TYR A 26 1.15 -8.33 24.29
C TYR A 26 2.24 -7.35 24.69
N VAL A 27 2.18 -6.88 25.93
CA VAL A 27 3.04 -5.82 26.46
C VAL A 27 3.88 -6.37 27.59
N ALA A 28 5.19 -6.16 27.55
CA ALA A 28 6.11 -6.52 28.61
C ALA A 28 6.78 -5.26 29.18
N VAL A 29 6.60 -4.99 30.47
CA VAL A 29 7.28 -3.91 31.21
C VAL A 29 8.53 -4.42 31.94
N GLY A 30 8.78 -5.73 31.92
CA GLY A 30 9.91 -6.41 32.53
C GLY A 30 10.11 -7.80 31.97
N GLN A 31 10.89 -8.63 32.69
CA GLN A 31 11.28 -9.97 32.24
C GLN A 31 10.55 -11.10 32.97
N ALA A 32 9.79 -10.84 34.02
CA ALA A 32 8.97 -11.82 34.70
C ALA A 32 7.67 -12.12 33.91
N LEU A 33 6.98 -13.19 34.23
CA LEU A 33 5.70 -13.51 33.58
C LEU A 33 4.59 -12.55 33.98
N GLU A 34 4.60 -12.12 35.23
CA GLU A 34 3.70 -11.11 35.81
C GLU A 34 3.88 -9.72 35.20
N ASP A 35 5.01 -9.45 34.58
CA ASP A 35 5.29 -8.18 33.85
C ASP A 35 4.66 -8.14 32.47
N VAL A 36 3.98 -9.21 32.03
CA VAL A 36 3.34 -9.31 30.72
C VAL A 36 1.84 -9.18 30.87
N LYS A 37 1.26 -8.28 30.07
CA LYS A 37 -0.17 -8.09 30.01
C LYS A 37 -0.67 -8.07 28.56
N GLU A 38 -1.83 -8.69 28.35
CA GLU A 38 -2.56 -8.64 27.09
C GLU A 38 -3.56 -7.50 27.09
N PHE A 39 -3.62 -6.76 25.97
CA PHE A 39 -4.58 -5.69 25.71
C PHE A 39 -5.29 -5.94 24.37
N GLY A 40 -6.50 -5.39 24.22
CA GLY A 40 -7.22 -5.38 22.94
C GLY A 40 -6.59 -4.41 21.92
N VAL A 41 -7.32 -4.15 20.85
CA VAL A 41 -6.89 -3.34 19.71
C VAL A 41 -7.74 -2.10 19.47
N TYR A 42 -8.77 -1.89 20.31
CA TYR A 42 -9.66 -0.74 20.21
C TYR A 42 -9.00 0.52 20.80
N ALA A 43 -9.52 1.68 20.47
CA ALA A 43 -8.97 2.97 20.92
C ALA A 43 -8.77 3.04 22.45
N ASP A 44 -9.76 2.55 23.21
CA ASP A 44 -9.70 2.53 24.68
C ASP A 44 -8.60 1.59 25.19
N ASP A 45 -8.36 0.47 24.50
CA ASP A 45 -7.30 -0.48 24.83
C ASP A 45 -5.91 0.15 24.58
N LEU A 46 -5.75 0.90 23.48
CA LEU A 46 -4.50 1.60 23.19
C LEU A 46 -4.20 2.66 24.23
N THR A 47 -5.22 3.41 24.67
CA THR A 47 -5.09 4.34 25.78
C THR A 47 -4.76 3.63 27.09
N ALA A 48 -5.38 2.46 27.35
CA ALA A 48 -5.09 1.65 28.55
C ALA A 48 -3.63 1.16 28.57
N ILE A 49 -3.04 0.83 27.40
CA ILE A 49 -1.61 0.51 27.30
C ILE A 49 -0.77 1.70 27.73
N CYS A 50 -1.09 2.92 27.26
CA CYS A 50 -0.37 4.12 27.63
C CYS A 50 -0.45 4.43 29.14
N MET A 51 -1.63 4.22 29.73
CA MET A 51 -1.81 4.40 31.19
C MET A 51 -1.02 3.35 31.97
N HIS A 52 -1.04 2.10 31.55
CA HIS A 52 -0.25 1.03 32.13
C HIS A 52 1.24 1.38 32.12
N PHE A 53 1.77 1.90 31.01
CA PHE A 53 3.16 2.33 30.95
C PHE A 53 3.48 3.47 31.91
N LYS A 54 2.57 4.42 32.09
CA LYS A 54 2.76 5.50 33.08
C LYS A 54 2.81 4.97 34.51
N GLU A 55 1.96 4.01 34.85
CA GLU A 55 1.95 3.37 36.19
C GLU A 55 3.29 2.70 36.52
N TYR A 56 3.95 2.10 35.50
CA TYR A 56 5.26 1.45 35.64
C TYR A 56 6.45 2.38 35.36
N GLY A 57 6.22 3.68 35.14
CA GLY A 57 7.28 4.66 34.89
C GLY A 57 8.03 4.42 33.56
N ILE A 58 7.40 3.76 32.60
CA ILE A 58 7.98 3.51 31.28
C ILE A 58 8.02 4.80 30.47
N THR A 59 9.19 5.09 29.89
CA THR A 59 9.43 6.27 29.04
C THR A 59 9.76 5.91 27.60
N SER A 60 10.24 4.69 27.35
CA SER A 60 10.66 4.22 26.03
C SER A 60 10.05 2.86 25.70
N VAL A 61 9.59 2.69 24.48
CA VAL A 61 8.85 1.50 24.04
C VAL A 61 9.42 1.00 22.72
N ALA A 62 9.66 -0.30 22.61
CA ALA A 62 9.97 -0.94 21.33
C ALA A 62 8.80 -1.80 20.85
N MET A 63 8.54 -1.78 19.56
CA MET A 63 7.55 -2.63 18.91
C MET A 63 7.99 -3.08 17.52
N GLU A 64 7.45 -4.23 17.08
CA GLU A 64 7.72 -4.75 15.74
C GLU A 64 6.77 -4.15 14.71
N SER A 65 7.29 -3.80 13.52
CA SER A 65 6.51 -3.27 12.39
C SER A 65 5.75 -4.37 11.62
N THR A 66 4.92 -5.15 12.34
CA THR A 66 4.13 -6.24 11.74
C THR A 66 2.90 -5.69 11.04
N GLY A 67 2.82 -5.83 9.72
CA GLY A 67 1.69 -5.35 8.91
C GLY A 67 1.40 -3.87 9.12
N ASN A 68 0.11 -3.54 9.34
CA ASN A 68 -0.35 -2.18 9.62
C ASN A 68 -0.84 -2.00 11.07
N TYR A 69 -0.75 -3.04 11.90
CA TYR A 69 -1.37 -3.07 13.23
C TYR A 69 -0.69 -2.13 14.23
N TRP A 70 0.58 -1.80 14.00
CA TRP A 70 1.39 -0.95 14.87
C TRP A 70 1.06 0.55 14.77
N GLN A 71 0.49 1.02 13.64
CA GLN A 71 0.40 2.45 13.32
C GLN A 71 -0.42 3.25 14.33
N ASN A 72 -1.63 2.78 14.68
CA ASN A 72 -2.50 3.47 15.62
C ASN A 72 -1.91 3.48 17.03
N LEU A 73 -1.32 2.36 17.45
CA LEU A 73 -0.64 2.26 18.75
C LEU A 73 0.59 3.19 18.80
N TYR A 74 1.37 3.26 17.72
CA TYR A 74 2.51 4.16 17.61
C TYR A 74 2.11 5.63 17.84
N VAL A 75 1.06 6.08 17.15
CA VAL A 75 0.55 7.45 17.30
C VAL A 75 0.06 7.70 18.71
N GLU A 76 -0.65 6.77 19.32
CA GLU A 76 -1.19 6.91 20.67
C GLU A 76 -0.08 6.98 21.73
N LEU A 77 0.94 6.13 21.61
CA LEU A 77 2.13 6.19 22.48
C LEU A 77 2.86 7.53 22.39
N GLN A 78 3.05 8.05 21.15
CA GLN A 78 3.68 9.37 20.98
C GLN A 78 2.85 10.51 21.59
N ARG A 79 1.52 10.47 21.45
CA ARG A 79 0.62 11.45 22.09
C ARG A 79 0.76 11.46 23.61
N HIS A 80 1.08 10.32 24.22
CA HIS A 80 1.31 10.19 25.65
C HIS A 80 2.75 10.47 26.08
N GLY A 81 3.61 10.91 25.15
CA GLY A 81 4.99 11.34 25.42
C GLY A 81 5.99 10.18 25.52
N MET A 82 5.64 8.99 25.01
CA MET A 82 6.55 7.85 24.97
C MET A 82 7.53 7.99 23.79
N GLU A 83 8.78 7.65 24.03
CA GLU A 83 9.76 7.45 22.98
C GLU A 83 9.54 6.06 22.35
N VAL A 84 9.29 5.99 21.03
CA VAL A 84 8.92 4.74 20.38
C VAL A 84 9.97 4.31 19.37
N THR A 85 10.56 3.14 19.60
CA THR A 85 11.46 2.45 18.67
C THR A 85 10.67 1.41 17.88
N LEU A 86 10.37 1.72 16.61
CA LEU A 86 9.78 0.76 15.68
C LEU A 86 10.89 -0.05 15.02
N CYS A 87 10.89 -1.37 15.16
CA CYS A 87 11.93 -2.25 14.61
C CYS A 87 11.38 -3.22 13.56
N ASN A 88 12.25 -3.62 12.64
CA ASN A 88 11.91 -4.63 11.64
C ASN A 88 12.00 -6.03 12.27
N GLY A 89 11.01 -6.89 12.00
CA GLY A 89 10.94 -8.25 12.50
C GLY A 89 12.13 -9.16 12.15
N LYS A 90 13.02 -8.73 11.24
CA LYS A 90 14.29 -9.42 11.01
C LYS A 90 15.23 -9.33 12.21
N PHE A 91 15.18 -8.23 12.97
CA PHE A 91 16.05 -7.98 14.12
C PHE A 91 15.47 -8.52 15.43
N THR A 92 14.17 -8.85 15.46
CA THR A 92 13.49 -9.40 16.63
C THR A 92 13.37 -10.93 16.58
N LYS A 93 13.78 -11.58 15.47
CA LYS A 93 13.69 -13.04 15.33
C LYS A 93 14.42 -13.77 16.45
N HIS A 94 13.65 -14.50 17.25
CA HIS A 94 14.19 -15.38 18.29
C HIS A 94 14.86 -16.60 17.65
N ALA A 95 16.09 -16.93 18.08
CA ALA A 95 16.76 -18.17 17.65
C ALA A 95 16.16 -19.37 18.40
N LYS A 96 15.49 -20.28 17.66
CA LYS A 96 15.00 -21.60 18.07
C LYS A 96 14.19 -21.68 19.40
N GLY A 97 12.91 -21.98 19.27
CA GLY A 97 12.00 -22.26 20.39
C GLY A 97 10.53 -22.19 19.96
N LYS A 98 9.62 -22.67 20.80
CA LYS A 98 8.18 -22.52 20.58
C LYS A 98 7.82 -21.04 20.72
N LYS A 99 7.45 -20.39 19.63
CA LYS A 99 7.07 -19.00 19.56
C LYS A 99 5.74 -18.79 20.32
N THR A 100 5.67 -17.76 21.18
CA THR A 100 4.44 -17.31 21.84
C THR A 100 4.54 -15.80 22.04
N ASP A 101 3.42 -15.09 21.90
CA ASP A 101 3.33 -13.63 21.99
C ASP A 101 3.92 -13.10 23.32
N VAL A 102 3.71 -13.83 24.43
CA VAL A 102 4.33 -13.57 25.74
C VAL A 102 5.86 -13.59 25.70
N LYS A 103 6.46 -14.54 24.98
CA LYS A 103 7.92 -14.60 24.82
C LYS A 103 8.44 -13.53 23.89
N ASP A 104 7.67 -13.22 22.86
CA ASP A 104 8.07 -12.26 21.83
C ASP A 104 8.08 -10.84 22.39
N CYS A 105 7.06 -10.40 23.16
CA CYS A 105 7.06 -9.08 23.79
C CYS A 105 8.20 -8.92 24.83
N ARG A 106 8.47 -9.96 25.65
CA ARG A 106 9.59 -9.96 26.60
C ARG A 106 10.94 -9.93 25.88
N TRP A 107 11.06 -10.62 24.77
CA TRP A 107 12.28 -10.59 23.97
C TRP A 107 12.53 -9.21 23.36
N ILE A 108 11.48 -8.56 22.81
CA ILE A 108 11.56 -7.18 22.30
C ILE A 108 11.97 -6.23 23.43
N GLN A 109 11.36 -6.34 24.62
CA GLN A 109 11.70 -5.54 25.79
C GLN A 109 13.17 -5.73 26.16
N LYS A 110 13.67 -6.97 26.21
CA LYS A 110 15.05 -7.28 26.54
C LYS A 110 16.05 -6.70 25.54
N LEU A 111 15.78 -6.84 24.24
CA LEU A 111 16.63 -6.26 23.19
C LEU A 111 16.64 -4.72 23.28
N HIS A 112 15.50 -4.12 23.60
CA HIS A 112 15.38 -2.68 23.76
C HIS A 112 16.12 -2.19 24.99
N ALA A 113 15.97 -2.87 26.13
CA ALA A 113 16.70 -2.56 27.36
C ALA A 113 18.22 -2.57 27.17
N LEU A 114 18.73 -3.48 26.35
CA LEU A 114 20.14 -3.61 26.02
C LEU A 114 20.63 -2.70 24.88
N GLY A 115 19.75 -1.86 24.30
CA GLY A 115 20.10 -0.99 23.18
C GLY A 115 20.45 -1.72 21.87
N LEU A 116 19.96 -2.95 21.69
CA LEU A 116 20.30 -3.81 20.54
C LEU A 116 19.33 -3.65 19.35
N LEU A 117 18.29 -2.83 19.49
CA LEU A 117 17.33 -2.59 18.42
C LEU A 117 17.69 -1.34 17.60
N THR A 118 17.67 -1.49 16.30
CA THR A 118 17.79 -0.37 15.37
C THR A 118 16.40 0.09 14.93
N SER A 119 16.12 1.39 15.13
CA SER A 119 14.86 1.99 14.71
C SER A 119 14.70 1.96 13.20
N SER A 120 13.51 1.60 12.73
CA SER A 120 13.11 1.78 11.34
C SER A 120 12.91 3.27 11.05
N PHE A 121 13.33 3.71 9.88
CA PHE A 121 13.03 5.08 9.45
C PHE A 121 11.52 5.24 9.23
N LEU A 122 10.93 6.18 9.94
CA LEU A 122 9.55 6.63 9.72
C LEU A 122 9.60 8.03 9.12
N PRO A 123 8.98 8.25 7.95
CA PRO A 123 8.84 9.60 7.43
C PRO A 123 7.89 10.41 8.33
N ASP A 124 7.98 11.73 8.22
CA ASP A 124 7.02 12.61 8.85
C ASP A 124 5.58 12.39 8.33
N HIS A 125 4.59 12.87 9.08
CA HIS A 125 3.17 12.68 8.79
C HIS A 125 2.77 13.18 7.39
N THR A 126 3.33 14.32 6.96
CA THR A 126 3.07 14.92 5.64
C THR A 126 3.56 14.01 4.51
N THR A 127 4.78 13.51 4.67
CA THR A 127 5.38 12.55 3.73
C THR A 127 4.60 11.23 3.70
N GLU A 128 4.14 10.73 4.85
CA GLU A 128 3.31 9.50 4.93
C GLU A 128 1.97 9.67 4.20
N GLN A 129 1.30 10.80 4.37
CA GLN A 129 0.07 11.11 3.65
C GLN A 129 0.30 11.11 2.13
N LEU A 130 1.33 11.82 1.66
CA LEU A 130 1.67 11.87 0.25
C LEU A 130 2.01 10.49 -0.32
N ARG A 131 2.78 9.69 0.42
CA ARG A 131 3.10 8.30 0.03
C ARG A 131 1.85 7.44 -0.10
N THR A 132 0.86 7.62 0.77
CA THR A 132 -0.41 6.89 0.68
C THR A 132 -1.15 7.21 -0.61
N TYR A 133 -1.26 8.48 -0.98
CA TYR A 133 -1.89 8.89 -2.25
C TYR A 133 -1.12 8.39 -3.47
N CYS A 134 0.21 8.52 -3.47
CA CYS A 134 1.06 8.07 -4.57
C CYS A 134 1.01 6.55 -4.75
N ARG A 135 1.01 5.78 -3.66
CA ARG A 135 0.88 4.30 -3.71
C ARG A 135 -0.47 3.88 -4.26
N GLN A 136 -1.55 4.54 -3.82
CA GLN A 136 -2.88 4.28 -4.35
C GLN A 136 -2.95 4.56 -5.85
N ARG A 137 -2.39 5.70 -6.30
CA ARG A 137 -2.27 6.03 -7.72
C ARG A 137 -1.51 4.96 -8.51
N THR A 138 -0.34 4.54 -8.02
CA THR A 138 0.48 3.51 -8.65
C THR A 138 -0.28 2.18 -8.77
N ASN A 139 -1.04 1.80 -7.75
CA ASN A 139 -1.88 0.61 -7.78
C ASN A 139 -2.97 0.71 -8.87
N MET A 140 -3.65 1.86 -8.98
CA MET A 140 -4.66 2.07 -10.03
C MET A 140 -4.07 2.03 -11.44
N ILE A 141 -2.85 2.56 -11.64
CA ILE A 141 -2.12 2.44 -12.92
C ILE A 141 -1.84 0.98 -13.26
N GLY A 142 -1.40 0.18 -12.29
CA GLY A 142 -1.18 -1.26 -12.50
C GLY A 142 -2.45 -1.99 -12.92
N LEU A 143 -3.57 -1.72 -12.26
CA LEU A 143 -4.87 -2.31 -12.59
C LEU A 143 -5.39 -1.86 -13.97
N ALA A 144 -5.19 -0.60 -14.35
CA ALA A 144 -5.51 -0.11 -15.69
C ALA A 144 -4.68 -0.80 -16.77
N ALA A 145 -3.39 -1.01 -16.53
CA ALA A 145 -2.49 -1.73 -17.44
C ALA A 145 -2.92 -3.21 -17.60
N GLU A 146 -3.33 -3.86 -16.51
CA GLU A 146 -3.86 -5.22 -16.55
C GLU A 146 -5.14 -5.30 -17.40
N ALA A 147 -6.08 -4.38 -17.20
CA ALA A 147 -7.30 -4.30 -17.99
C ALA A 147 -6.99 -4.06 -19.48
N SER A 148 -6.05 -3.17 -19.80
CA SER A 148 -5.58 -2.92 -21.18
C SER A 148 -5.02 -4.19 -21.84
N ASN A 149 -4.19 -4.95 -21.13
CA ASN A 149 -3.64 -6.21 -21.62
C ASN A 149 -4.76 -7.24 -21.90
N LYS A 150 -5.77 -7.31 -21.04
CA LYS A 150 -6.93 -8.19 -21.24
C LYS A 150 -7.80 -7.71 -22.42
N MET A 151 -8.02 -6.40 -22.58
CA MET A 151 -8.69 -5.86 -23.80
C MET A 151 -7.95 -6.30 -25.06
N GLN A 152 -6.63 -6.16 -25.10
CA GLN A 152 -5.82 -6.60 -26.25
C GLN A 152 -5.94 -8.09 -26.52
N LYS A 153 -6.00 -8.93 -25.47
CA LYS A 153 -6.26 -10.37 -25.61
C LYS A 153 -7.62 -10.64 -26.28
N TYR A 154 -8.70 -10.00 -25.78
CA TYR A 154 -10.04 -10.20 -26.36
C TYR A 154 -10.15 -9.69 -27.78
N LEU A 155 -9.53 -8.55 -28.11
CA LEU A 155 -9.46 -8.06 -29.49
C LEU A 155 -8.82 -9.08 -30.43
N LYS A 156 -7.70 -9.71 -30.01
CA LYS A 156 -7.06 -10.76 -30.81
C LYS A 156 -7.93 -12.02 -30.95
N LEU A 157 -8.63 -12.43 -29.90
CA LEU A 157 -9.56 -13.57 -29.93
C LEU A 157 -10.79 -13.29 -30.84
N LEU A 158 -11.20 -12.03 -30.95
CA LEU A 158 -12.22 -11.56 -31.88
C LEU A 158 -11.69 -11.42 -33.33
N ASN A 159 -10.40 -11.62 -33.56
CA ASN A 159 -9.69 -11.32 -34.80
C ASN A 159 -9.69 -9.81 -35.15
N PHE A 160 -9.90 -8.93 -34.17
CA PHE A 160 -9.70 -7.50 -34.34
C PHE A 160 -8.23 -7.16 -34.10
N ARG A 161 -7.52 -6.86 -35.18
CA ARG A 161 -6.06 -6.67 -35.17
C ARG A 161 -5.71 -5.18 -35.03
N LEU A 162 -6.33 -4.52 -34.05
CA LEU A 162 -6.01 -3.10 -33.73
C LEU A 162 -4.53 -2.92 -33.38
N ASP A 163 -3.90 -3.91 -32.78
CA ASP A 163 -2.47 -3.91 -32.43
C ASP A 163 -1.52 -3.73 -33.64
N VAL A 164 -1.99 -3.95 -34.85
CA VAL A 164 -1.20 -3.78 -36.09
C VAL A 164 -1.38 -2.42 -36.74
N VAL A 165 -2.51 -1.77 -36.46
CA VAL A 165 -2.90 -0.51 -37.14
C VAL A 165 -2.86 0.72 -36.24
N VAL A 166 -2.85 0.56 -34.90
CA VAL A 166 -2.66 1.64 -33.94
C VAL A 166 -1.43 1.35 -33.09
N ASN A 167 -0.70 2.40 -32.69
CA ASN A 167 0.46 2.25 -31.81
C ASN A 167 0.08 1.87 -30.37
N ASP A 168 -1.10 2.33 -29.93
CA ASP A 168 -1.64 2.08 -28.61
C ASP A 168 -3.16 1.92 -28.72
N ILE A 169 -3.66 0.77 -28.25
CA ILE A 169 -5.12 0.50 -28.21
C ILE A 169 -5.86 1.40 -27.22
N CYS A 170 -5.15 1.94 -26.23
CA CYS A 170 -5.68 2.91 -25.27
C CYS A 170 -5.53 4.37 -25.72
N GLY A 171 -5.00 4.62 -26.93
CA GLY A 171 -5.00 5.93 -27.55
C GLY A 171 -6.37 6.32 -28.13
N LEU A 172 -6.49 7.58 -28.61
CA LEU A 172 -7.75 8.16 -29.10
C LEU A 172 -8.48 7.26 -30.12
N THR A 173 -7.79 6.81 -31.18
CA THR A 173 -8.37 5.92 -32.19
C THR A 173 -8.78 4.58 -31.61
N GLY A 174 -7.89 3.95 -30.83
CA GLY A 174 -8.13 2.62 -30.26
C GLY A 174 -9.34 2.62 -29.33
N LEU A 175 -9.39 3.55 -28.36
CA LEU A 175 -10.51 3.65 -27.41
C LEU A 175 -11.83 3.99 -28.11
N SER A 176 -11.82 4.87 -29.13
CA SER A 176 -13.04 5.20 -29.89
C SER A 176 -13.61 3.96 -30.60
N ILE A 177 -12.75 3.17 -31.23
CA ILE A 177 -13.15 1.93 -31.90
C ILE A 177 -13.64 0.88 -30.87
N ILE A 178 -12.90 0.67 -29.78
CA ILE A 178 -13.30 -0.28 -28.72
C ILE A 178 -14.63 0.13 -28.09
N ALA A 179 -14.83 1.41 -27.82
CA ALA A 179 -16.08 1.93 -27.28
C ALA A 179 -17.27 1.59 -28.19
N ASP A 180 -17.10 1.72 -29.50
CA ASP A 180 -18.17 1.48 -30.47
C ASP A 180 -18.44 -0.02 -30.68
N ILE A 181 -17.38 -0.85 -30.65
CA ILE A 181 -17.50 -2.33 -30.59
C ILE A 181 -18.31 -2.74 -29.35
N CYS A 182 -18.05 -2.15 -28.20
CA CYS A 182 -18.76 -2.45 -26.94
C CYS A 182 -20.24 -2.00 -26.96
N LYS A 183 -20.62 -1.08 -27.85
CA LYS A 183 -22.01 -0.69 -28.12
C LYS A 183 -22.71 -1.63 -29.12
N GLY A 184 -21.98 -2.60 -29.69
CA GLY A 184 -22.51 -3.59 -30.64
C GLY A 184 -22.28 -3.24 -32.10
N ASN A 185 -21.57 -2.16 -32.43
CA ASN A 185 -21.18 -1.88 -33.81
C ASN A 185 -19.98 -2.78 -34.19
N LEU A 186 -20.19 -3.64 -35.19
CA LEU A 186 -19.16 -4.57 -35.67
C LEU A 186 -18.87 -4.34 -37.18
N ASP A 187 -19.39 -3.25 -37.76
CA ASP A 187 -19.16 -2.88 -39.16
C ASP A 187 -17.74 -2.29 -39.32
N PRO A 188 -16.83 -2.98 -40.03
CA PRO A 188 -15.43 -2.54 -40.15
C PRO A 188 -15.27 -1.13 -40.75
N GLU A 189 -16.11 -0.73 -41.69
CA GLU A 189 -16.02 0.59 -42.34
C GLU A 189 -16.43 1.71 -41.35
N LYS A 190 -17.52 1.49 -40.61
CA LYS A 190 -17.98 2.44 -39.60
C LYS A 190 -16.97 2.58 -38.45
N LEU A 191 -16.39 1.45 -38.01
CA LEU A 191 -15.36 1.43 -37.00
C LEU A 191 -14.09 2.16 -37.46
N ALA A 192 -13.66 1.93 -38.70
CA ALA A 192 -12.51 2.60 -39.29
C ALA A 192 -12.70 4.13 -39.46
N ALA A 193 -13.95 4.58 -39.67
CA ALA A 193 -14.27 5.99 -39.72
C ALA A 193 -14.03 6.76 -38.43
N LEU A 194 -13.91 6.05 -37.26
CA LEU A 194 -13.58 6.63 -35.96
C LEU A 194 -12.07 6.96 -35.82
N ARG A 195 -11.30 6.75 -36.86
CA ARG A 195 -9.89 7.07 -36.93
C ARG A 195 -9.64 8.53 -36.62
N HIS A 196 -8.75 8.81 -35.64
CA HIS A 196 -8.28 10.18 -35.38
C HIS A 196 -7.33 10.65 -36.49
N GLY A 197 -7.33 11.94 -36.83
CA GLY A 197 -6.50 12.51 -37.91
C GLY A 197 -5.00 12.21 -37.82
N ASN A 198 -4.47 12.05 -36.59
CA ASN A 198 -3.05 11.73 -36.35
C ASN A 198 -2.71 10.24 -36.53
N CYS A 199 -3.68 9.37 -36.82
CA CYS A 199 -3.41 7.97 -37.08
C CYS A 199 -2.69 7.79 -38.43
N ARG A 200 -1.56 7.08 -38.45
CA ARG A 200 -0.73 6.92 -39.65
C ARG A 200 -1.34 5.97 -40.68
N LYS A 201 -2.16 5.04 -40.23
CA LYS A 201 -2.78 4.03 -41.09
C LYS A 201 -4.01 4.59 -41.77
N SER A 202 -4.28 4.16 -43.02
CA SER A 202 -5.46 4.58 -43.76
C SER A 202 -6.74 3.95 -43.17
N GLN A 203 -7.91 4.51 -43.56
CA GLN A 203 -9.17 3.93 -43.13
C GLN A 203 -9.38 2.52 -43.68
N GLU A 204 -8.95 2.25 -44.91
CA GLU A 204 -9.05 0.94 -45.57
C GLU A 204 -8.16 -0.11 -44.82
N GLU A 205 -6.94 0.29 -44.39
CA GLU A 205 -6.06 -0.60 -43.62
C GLU A 205 -6.70 -0.94 -42.28
N ILE A 206 -7.32 0.03 -41.61
CA ILE A 206 -8.02 -0.18 -40.32
C ILE A 206 -9.26 -1.04 -40.50
N ALA A 207 -10.09 -0.80 -41.52
CA ALA A 207 -11.26 -1.60 -41.83
C ALA A 207 -10.88 -3.07 -42.12
N LYS A 208 -9.78 -3.29 -42.86
CA LYS A 208 -9.25 -4.64 -43.09
C LYS A 208 -8.85 -5.36 -41.80
N ALA A 209 -8.26 -4.64 -40.85
CA ALA A 209 -7.82 -5.18 -39.56
C ALA A 209 -9.00 -5.49 -38.61
N LEU A 210 -10.19 -4.92 -38.86
CA LEU A 210 -11.38 -5.04 -38.02
C LEU A 210 -12.42 -6.06 -38.55
N LYS A 211 -12.00 -6.98 -39.43
CA LYS A 211 -12.84 -8.10 -39.87
C LYS A 211 -12.80 -9.21 -38.81
N GLY A 212 -13.75 -9.16 -37.88
CA GLY A 212 -13.83 -10.06 -36.74
C GLY A 212 -14.65 -11.31 -36.95
N ASN A 213 -14.72 -12.17 -35.91
CA ASN A 213 -15.50 -13.40 -35.89
C ASN A 213 -16.84 -13.31 -35.14
N ASN A 214 -17.14 -12.14 -34.58
CA ASN A 214 -18.40 -11.79 -33.90
C ASN A 214 -18.77 -12.71 -32.71
N ARG A 215 -17.80 -13.33 -32.04
CA ARG A 215 -18.05 -14.19 -30.90
C ARG A 215 -18.54 -13.41 -29.69
N THR A 216 -19.77 -13.67 -29.28
CA THR A 216 -20.49 -12.91 -28.25
C THR A 216 -19.85 -13.03 -26.86
N ASP A 217 -19.26 -14.18 -26.54
CA ASP A 217 -18.52 -14.40 -25.27
C ASP A 217 -17.26 -13.53 -25.18
N PHE A 218 -16.53 -13.36 -26.28
CA PHE A 218 -15.35 -12.50 -26.33
C PHE A 218 -15.73 -11.01 -26.35
N LEU A 219 -16.84 -10.67 -27.01
CA LEU A 219 -17.38 -9.29 -26.96
C LEU A 219 -17.78 -8.92 -25.54
N PHE A 220 -18.44 -9.84 -24.81
CA PHE A 220 -18.75 -9.63 -23.41
C PHE A 220 -17.47 -9.39 -22.57
N GLY A 221 -16.45 -10.26 -22.74
CA GLY A 221 -15.18 -10.10 -22.02
C GLY A 221 -14.47 -8.78 -22.33
N LEU A 222 -14.44 -8.38 -23.62
CA LEU A 222 -13.87 -7.10 -24.05
C LEU A 222 -14.58 -5.93 -23.37
N LYS A 223 -15.92 -5.94 -23.31
CA LYS A 223 -16.70 -4.90 -22.67
C LYS A 223 -16.40 -4.77 -21.18
N GLN A 224 -16.31 -5.89 -20.46
CA GLN A 224 -15.98 -5.89 -19.02
C GLN A 224 -14.61 -5.26 -18.76
N GLU A 225 -13.59 -5.61 -19.56
CA GLU A 225 -12.24 -5.06 -19.38
C GLU A 225 -12.15 -3.60 -19.82
N TYR A 226 -12.91 -3.19 -20.85
CA TYR A 226 -13.01 -1.79 -21.26
C TYR A 226 -13.63 -0.91 -20.16
N GLU A 227 -14.77 -1.32 -19.59
CA GLU A 227 -15.41 -0.62 -18.48
C GLU A 227 -14.49 -0.55 -17.24
N SER A 228 -13.77 -1.63 -16.93
CA SER A 228 -12.76 -1.66 -15.87
C SER A 228 -11.62 -0.67 -16.13
N TYR A 229 -11.11 -0.62 -17.37
CA TYR A 229 -10.07 0.33 -17.75
C TYR A 229 -10.53 1.78 -17.54
N LEU A 230 -11.72 2.14 -18.01
CA LEU A 230 -12.27 3.48 -17.84
C LEU A 230 -12.47 3.83 -16.35
N PHE A 231 -12.93 2.86 -15.55
CA PHE A 231 -13.06 3.02 -14.10
C PHE A 231 -11.72 3.33 -13.44
N TYR A 232 -10.66 2.59 -13.78
CA TYR A 232 -9.33 2.84 -13.23
C TYR A 232 -8.74 4.17 -13.70
N GLN A 233 -8.94 4.57 -14.95
CA GLN A 233 -8.54 5.90 -15.43
C GLN A 233 -9.19 7.01 -14.60
N LYS A 234 -10.47 6.89 -14.30
CA LYS A 234 -11.17 7.82 -13.42
C LYS A 234 -10.58 7.85 -12.00
N LYS A 235 -10.22 6.70 -11.46
CA LYS A 235 -9.59 6.61 -10.13
C LYS A 235 -8.18 7.23 -10.12
N ILE A 236 -7.42 7.11 -11.21
CA ILE A 236 -6.12 7.77 -11.37
C ILE A 236 -6.31 9.30 -11.36
N GLU A 237 -7.28 9.82 -12.13
CA GLU A 237 -7.59 11.26 -12.11
C GLU A 237 -7.98 11.76 -10.71
N ASP A 238 -8.76 10.99 -9.96
CA ASP A 238 -9.17 11.34 -8.59
C ASP A 238 -7.94 11.37 -7.65
N CYS A 239 -7.01 10.41 -7.79
CA CYS A 239 -5.74 10.42 -7.06
C CYS A 239 -4.90 11.65 -7.43
N ASP A 240 -4.80 12.01 -8.73
CA ASP A 240 -4.08 13.18 -9.20
C ASP A 240 -4.65 14.49 -8.62
N LYS A 241 -5.96 14.61 -8.56
CA LYS A 241 -6.63 15.76 -7.92
C LYS A 241 -6.30 15.85 -6.44
N GLN A 242 -6.33 14.70 -5.73
CA GLN A 242 -6.04 14.66 -4.30
C GLN A 242 -4.58 15.02 -4.02
N ILE A 243 -3.64 14.49 -4.79
CA ILE A 243 -2.21 14.82 -4.71
C ILE A 243 -1.98 16.30 -4.95
N ASN A 244 -2.57 16.86 -6.02
CA ASN A 244 -2.44 18.27 -6.34
C ASN A 244 -3.02 19.18 -5.25
N THR A 245 -4.17 18.84 -4.69
CA THR A 245 -4.78 19.58 -3.58
C THR A 245 -3.89 19.54 -2.34
N PHE A 246 -3.37 18.37 -2.01
CA PHE A 246 -2.45 18.19 -0.89
C PHE A 246 -1.19 19.05 -1.05
N LEU A 247 -0.53 18.98 -2.20
CA LEU A 247 0.69 19.76 -2.47
C LEU A 247 0.44 21.28 -2.41
N LYS A 248 -0.67 21.76 -2.98
CA LYS A 248 -1.05 23.19 -2.89
C LYS A 248 -1.24 23.65 -1.44
N ASN A 249 -1.87 22.83 -0.61
CA ASN A 249 -2.06 23.13 0.79
C ASN A 249 -0.74 23.22 1.56
N GLN A 250 0.21 22.31 1.26
CA GLN A 250 1.54 22.32 1.90
C GLN A 250 2.36 23.58 1.51
N ILE A 251 2.31 23.98 0.23
CA ILE A 251 2.99 25.19 -0.24
C ILE A 251 2.43 26.44 0.42
N ASN A 252 1.09 26.50 0.60
CA ASN A 252 0.43 27.67 1.23
C ASN A 252 0.65 27.76 2.73
N THR A 253 0.99 26.65 3.40
CA THR A 253 1.25 26.59 4.86
C THR A 253 2.73 26.80 5.21
N ASP A 254 3.64 26.80 4.25
CA ASP A 254 5.06 27.03 4.46
C ASP A 254 5.39 28.53 4.40
N PRO A 255 5.71 29.20 5.55
CA PRO A 255 5.96 30.64 5.58
C PRO A 255 7.22 31.06 4.83
N GLU A 256 8.19 30.15 4.62
CA GLU A 256 9.48 30.47 3.99
C GLU A 256 9.43 30.51 2.45
N LYS A 257 8.34 30.08 1.83
CA LYS A 257 8.17 30.04 0.36
C LYS A 257 7.28 31.16 -0.20
N LYS A 258 7.02 32.22 0.58
CA LYS A 258 6.26 33.39 0.14
C LYS A 258 7.12 34.56 -0.33
N ASN A 259 8.41 34.32 -0.63
CA ASN A 259 9.31 35.33 -1.24
C ASN A 259 9.85 34.83 -2.58
#